data_926854a02187fd7c29141830c4d1cb3d
#
_entry.id   926854a02187fd7c29141830c4d1cb3d
#
_cell.length_a   1.000
_cell.length_b   1.000
_cell.length_c   1.000
_cell.angle_alpha   90.00
_cell.angle_beta   90.00
_cell.angle_gamma   90.00
#
_symmetry.space_group_name_H-M   'P 1'
#
loop_
_entity.id
_entity.type
_entity.pdbx_description
1 polymer ?
#
loop_
_entity_poly.entity_id
_entity_poly.type
_entity_poly.pdbx_seq_one_letter_code
_entity_poly.pdbx_strand_id
1 'polypeptide(L)'
;MAKTITYKKLWKLLIDRNMSRSQLKTVTGVSTASIAKLGKGENITTGVLIKICEGLNCDLTDIMELVDVESKGPDYGTETEVE
;
A
#
# COMPACT_ATOMS: atom_id res chain seq x y z
N MET A 1 14.08 -16.83 1.87
CA MET A 1 13.32 -16.11 1.07
C MET A 1 12.11 -15.61 1.71
N ALA A 2 12.13 -14.52 2.28
CA ALA A 2 10.99 -13.85 2.87
C ALA A 2 10.29 -13.03 1.81
N LYS A 3 9.00 -12.84 1.99
CA LYS A 3 8.24 -12.00 1.08
C LYS A 3 7.51 -10.94 1.87
N THR A 4 7.25 -9.83 1.23
CA THR A 4 6.48 -8.75 1.83
C THR A 4 5.58 -8.14 0.76
N ILE A 5 4.62 -7.34 1.21
CA ILE A 5 3.69 -6.69 0.29
C ILE A 5 4.15 -5.26 0.09
N THR A 6 4.13 -4.81 -1.15
CA THR A 6 4.42 -3.43 -1.47
C THR A 6 3.19 -2.80 -2.13
N TYR A 7 3.00 -1.51 -1.87
CA TYR A 7 1.88 -0.76 -2.43
C TYR A 7 2.35 0.24 -3.48
N LYS A 8 3.52 0.00 -4.05
CA LYS A 8 4.04 0.90 -5.09
C LYS A 8 3.09 1.02 -6.26
N LYS A 9 2.40 -0.06 -6.57
CA LYS A 9 1.43 -0.03 -7.68
C LYS A 9 0.30 0.95 -7.40
N LEU A 10 -0.12 1.05 -6.14
CA LEU A 10 -1.17 1.99 -5.78
C LEU A 10 -0.72 3.43 -6.06
N TRP A 11 0.51 3.76 -5.66
CA TRP A 11 1.01 5.12 -5.87
C TRP A 11 1.16 5.43 -7.35
N LYS A 12 1.60 4.46 -8.14
CA LYS A 12 1.70 4.64 -9.58
C LYS A 12 0.31 4.84 -10.20
N LEU A 13 -0.66 4.09 -9.72
CA LEU A 13 -2.03 4.21 -10.21
C LEU A 13 -2.59 5.60 -9.93
N LEU A 14 -2.30 6.14 -8.74
CA LEU A 14 -2.74 7.48 -8.40
C LEU A 14 -2.10 8.52 -9.31
N ILE A 15 -0.82 8.35 -9.61
CA ILE A 15 -0.12 9.26 -10.52
C ILE A 15 -0.78 9.20 -11.90
N ASP A 16 -1.07 8.00 -12.38
CA ASP A 16 -1.70 7.82 -13.67
C ASP A 16 -3.07 8.46 -13.75
N ARG A 17 -3.77 8.54 -12.62
CA ARG A 17 -5.11 9.12 -12.56
C ARG A 17 -5.09 10.58 -12.11
N ASN A 18 -3.91 11.16 -11.93
CA ASN A 18 -3.79 12.53 -11.43
C ASN A 18 -4.51 12.71 -10.09
N MET A 19 -4.37 11.74 -9.22
CA MET A 19 -5.08 11.74 -7.96
C MET A 19 -4.11 11.92 -6.80
N SER A 20 -4.43 12.82 -5.88
CA SER A 20 -3.63 13.02 -4.69
C SER A 20 -4.08 12.06 -3.59
N ARG A 21 -3.31 11.99 -2.51
CA ARG A 21 -3.70 11.17 -1.38
C ARG A 21 -4.98 11.68 -0.74
N SER A 22 -5.18 13.00 -0.73
CA SER A 22 -6.41 13.58 -0.22
C SER A 22 -7.61 13.12 -1.03
N GLN A 23 -7.45 13.08 -2.34
CA GLN A 23 -8.52 12.61 -3.21
C GLN A 23 -8.75 11.12 -3.02
N LEU A 24 -7.70 10.36 -2.79
CA LEU A 24 -7.83 8.93 -2.50
C LEU A 24 -8.70 8.74 -1.28
N LYS A 25 -8.44 9.52 -0.22
CA LYS A 25 -9.22 9.45 1.00
C LYS A 25 -10.69 9.74 0.72
N THR A 26 -10.96 10.78 -0.06
CA THR A 26 -12.31 11.19 -0.38
C THR A 26 -13.05 10.13 -1.19
N VAL A 27 -12.38 9.59 -2.20
CA VAL A 27 -12.99 8.64 -3.11
C VAL A 27 -13.25 7.29 -2.44
N THR A 28 -12.32 6.85 -1.58
CA THR A 28 -12.41 5.52 -0.99
C THR A 28 -13.02 5.52 0.41
N GLY A 29 -13.03 6.65 1.08
CA GLY A 29 -13.49 6.71 2.45
C GLY A 29 -12.48 6.15 3.45
N VAL A 30 -11.27 5.89 3.02
CA VAL A 30 -10.23 5.34 3.88
C VAL A 30 -9.65 6.45 4.76
N SER A 31 -9.38 6.15 6.03
CA SER A 31 -8.90 7.16 6.96
C SER A 31 -7.47 7.62 6.63
N THR A 32 -7.13 8.79 7.12
CA THR A 32 -5.79 9.33 6.94
C THR A 32 -4.75 8.40 7.57
N ALA A 33 -5.07 7.80 8.71
CA ALA A 33 -4.17 6.88 9.39
C ALA A 33 -3.87 5.66 8.52
N SER A 34 -4.89 5.12 7.85
CA SER A 34 -4.69 3.97 6.96
C SER A 34 -3.85 4.34 5.76
N ILE A 35 -4.07 5.53 5.20
CA ILE A 35 -3.28 5.98 4.06
C ILE A 35 -1.81 6.14 4.47
N ALA A 36 -1.57 6.64 5.69
CA ALA A 36 -0.21 6.76 6.19
C ALA A 36 0.46 5.40 6.33
N LYS A 37 -0.29 4.39 6.78
CA LYS A 37 0.24 3.04 6.88
C LYS A 37 0.60 2.48 5.51
N LEU A 38 -0.23 2.76 4.51
CA LEU A 38 0.07 2.34 3.15
C LEU A 38 1.38 2.96 2.67
N GLY A 39 1.60 4.23 3.01
CA GLY A 39 2.83 4.90 2.62
C GLY A 39 4.06 4.32 3.29
N LYS A 40 3.89 3.71 4.47
CA LYS A 40 5.00 3.10 5.19
C LYS A 40 5.15 1.62 4.90
N GLY A 41 4.24 1.05 4.14
CA GLY A 41 4.28 -0.38 3.86
C GLY A 41 3.86 -1.24 5.05
N GLU A 42 3.11 -0.66 5.99
CA GLU A 42 2.65 -1.39 7.17
C GLU A 42 1.42 -2.24 6.83
N ASN A 43 1.08 -3.14 7.74
CA ASN A 43 -0.06 -4.01 7.55
C ASN A 43 -1.36 -3.23 7.49
N ILE A 44 -2.20 -3.62 6.54
CA ILE A 44 -3.50 -2.98 6.31
C ILE A 44 -4.54 -4.07 6.31
N THR A 45 -5.69 -3.79 6.87
CA THR A 45 -6.77 -4.78 6.89
C THR A 45 -7.36 -4.95 5.50
N THR A 46 -7.90 -6.13 5.24
CA THR A 46 -8.52 -6.39 3.94
C THR A 46 -9.73 -5.49 3.71
N GLY A 47 -10.40 -5.06 4.79
CA GLY A 47 -11.51 -4.12 4.65
C GLY A 47 -11.09 -2.82 4.02
N VAL A 48 -9.92 -2.31 4.40
CA VAL A 48 -9.39 -1.09 3.81
C VAL A 48 -9.04 -1.31 2.35
N LEU A 49 -8.42 -2.46 2.06
CA LEU A 49 -8.05 -2.79 0.68
C LEU A 49 -9.28 -2.86 -0.22
N ILE A 50 -10.36 -3.44 0.28
CA ILE A 50 -11.61 -3.52 -0.47
C ILE A 50 -12.14 -2.12 -0.77
N LYS A 51 -12.11 -1.22 0.22
CA LYS A 51 -12.56 0.16 0.01
C LYS A 51 -11.76 0.86 -1.08
N ILE A 52 -10.45 0.63 -1.07
CA ILE A 52 -9.59 1.23 -2.09
C ILE A 52 -9.95 0.70 -3.47
N CYS A 53 -10.11 -0.60 -3.59
CA CYS A 53 -10.46 -1.20 -4.88
C CYS A 53 -11.82 -0.72 -5.37
N GLU A 54 -12.78 -0.61 -4.46
CA GLU A 54 -14.11 -0.12 -4.85
C GLU A 54 -14.06 1.33 -5.28
N GLY A 55 -13.36 2.16 -4.51
CA GLY A 55 -13.28 3.58 -4.83
C GLY A 55 -12.53 3.87 -6.12
N LEU A 56 -11.51 3.08 -6.41
CA LEU A 56 -10.72 3.27 -7.62
C LEU A 56 -11.19 2.38 -8.77
N ASN A 57 -12.16 1.51 -8.49
CA ASN A 57 -12.70 0.58 -9.48
C ASN A 57 -11.57 -0.25 -10.09
N CYS A 58 -10.80 -0.90 -9.24
CA CYS A 58 -9.66 -1.72 -9.67
C CYS A 58 -9.58 -2.97 -8.82
N ASP A 59 -8.60 -3.82 -9.11
CA ASP A 59 -8.42 -5.08 -8.40
C ASP A 59 -7.26 -4.96 -7.42
N LEU A 60 -7.14 -5.92 -6.53
CA LEU A 60 -6.05 -5.93 -5.55
C LEU A 60 -4.70 -5.96 -6.25
N THR A 61 -4.59 -6.69 -7.35
CA THR A 61 -3.33 -6.77 -8.08
C THR A 61 -2.92 -5.45 -8.72
N ASP A 62 -3.84 -4.51 -8.78
CA ASP A 62 -3.54 -3.18 -9.32
C ASP A 62 -2.95 -2.25 -8.30
N ILE A 63 -3.05 -2.59 -7.00
CA ILE A 63 -2.60 -1.70 -5.94
C ILE A 63 -1.51 -2.31 -5.06
N MET A 64 -1.33 -3.61 -5.13
CA MET A 64 -0.35 -4.26 -4.25
C MET A 64 0.26 -5.45 -4.96
N GLU A 65 1.42 -5.86 -4.49
CA GLU A 65 2.06 -7.07 -5.01
C GLU A 65 2.98 -7.65 -3.97
N LEU A 66 3.25 -8.92 -4.13
CA LEU A 66 4.15 -9.64 -3.23
C LEU A 66 5.54 -9.59 -3.84
N VAL A 67 6.50 -9.19 -3.06
CA VAL A 67 7.89 -9.11 -3.54
C VAL A 67 8.80 -9.80 -2.55
N ASP A 68 9.96 -10.22 -3.02
CA ASP A 68 10.95 -10.83 -2.14
C ASP A 68 11.66 -9.73 -1.36
N VAL A 69 11.86 -9.98 -0.08
CA VAL A 69 12.60 -9.06 0.74
C VAL A 69 14.08 -9.33 0.51
N GLU A 70 14.78 -8.34 0.03
CA GLU A 70 16.18 -8.51 -0.21
C GLU A 70 16.88 -8.33 1.07
N SER A 71 17.68 -9.26 1.41
CA SER A 71 18.25 -9.08 2.70
C SER A 71 19.43 -8.21 2.73
N LYS A 72 19.70 -7.52 1.78
CA LYS A 72 20.76 -6.71 1.91
C LYS A 72 20.61 -5.78 2.79
N GLY A 73 20.44 -5.71 3.33
CA GLY A 73 20.40 -4.81 3.99
C GLY A 73 20.52 -4.61 5.03
N PRO A 74 20.98 -4.33 5.32
CA PRO A 74 21.13 -4.14 6.44
C PRO A 74 20.27 -3.23 6.95
N ASP A 75 20.11 -3.05 7.02
CA ASP A 75 19.49 -2.23 7.35
C ASP A 75 18.33 -2.22 7.56
N TYR A 76 18.01 -2.46 7.51
CA TYR A 76 16.93 -2.21 7.70
C TYR A 76 16.27 -2.90 8.35
N GLY A 77 16.74 -3.19 8.75
CA GLY A 77 16.14 -3.56 9.27
C GLY A 77 15.48 -3.71 9.91
N THR A 78 15.72 -3.74 10.13
CA THR A 78 15.05 -3.74 10.62
C THR A 78 14.11 -3.81 10.88
N GLU A 79 14.10 -3.79 10.94
CA GLU A 79 13.15 -3.69 11.16
C GLU A 79 12.38 -4.21 11.26
N THR A 80 12.53 -4.44 11.36
CA THR A 80 11.68 -4.77 11.41
C THR A 80 11.08 -5.39 11.70
N GLU A 81 11.20 -5.61 11.84
CA GLU A 81 10.50 -6.06 12.10
C GLU A 81 9.84 -6.47 12.31
N VAL A 82 10.03 -6.65 12.45
CA VAL A 82 9.22 -6.91 12.61
C VAL A 82 8.49 -7.43 12.74
N GLU A 83 8.34 -7.64 12.85
CA GLU A 83 7.49 -8.05 12.97
C GLU A 83 7.02 -8.30 13.07
#